data_ad2e72947ab4d6343e4135373ce66899
#
_entry.id   ad2e72947ab4d6343e4135373ce66899
#
_cell.length_a   1.000
_cell.length_b   1.000
_cell.length_c   1.000
_cell.angle_alpha   90.00
_cell.angle_beta   90.00
_cell.angle_gamma   90.00
#
_symmetry.space_group_name_H-M   'P 1'
#
loop_
_entity.id
_entity.type
_entity.pdbx_description
1 polymer ?
#
loop_
_entity_poly.entity_id
_entity_poly.type
_entity_poly.pdbx_seq_one_letter_code
_entity_poly.pdbx_strand_id
1 'polypeptide(L)'
;MKTSIPLRLVVLVAAMMCALGASAAEAYACYTSSNTTLTFYYDNQRSTRPGATFDLNTGDDVPGWADYYNNVTTVVFDSSFANARPTSTHGWFGDMYHLQTITGISHLNTSAVTDMAYMFYYCYSLTSLDLSRFNTSNVKTMSAMFDSCLGLETLDLSNFNTSQVTDMSAMFEFCTNLRSLDVSSFNTASVTDMFAMFYDLESLTSLDVSHFNTDLVTDMSYMFCDCESLTSLDVSNFGTSQVTNMALMFGGCRSLTSLDLTKFNTTSVTNMGSMFETCLRLTTVYVSRGWFTRDVAFSTNMFRDCKKLTGGKGTTYNPEFTDKTYARIDGGPTAPGYFTDRSAVLRGDVNDDGHVNISDVTVLIDYLLTGHDSGINPTNANVNLDNEINISDVTALIHFVMSNNWD
;
A
#
# COMPACT_ATOMS: atom_id res chain seq x y z
N MET A 1 65.17 8.69 -54.53
CA MET A 1 64.60 9.49 -53.44
C MET A 1 63.88 8.59 -52.50
N LYS A 2 64.39 8.33 -51.33
CA LYS A 2 63.61 7.63 -50.23
C LYS A 2 62.99 8.72 -49.40
N THR A 3 61.67 8.88 -49.58
CA THR A 3 60.89 9.75 -48.74
C THR A 3 60.68 9.09 -47.38
N SER A 4 61.44 9.53 -46.38
CA SER A 4 61.20 9.13 -44.99
C SER A 4 59.95 9.84 -44.48
N ILE A 5 58.89 9.09 -44.15
CA ILE A 5 57.73 9.60 -43.46
C ILE A 5 58.17 10.14 -42.10
N PRO A 6 57.87 11.40 -41.72
CA PRO A 6 58.33 11.93 -40.45
C PRO A 6 57.72 11.17 -39.27
N LEU A 7 58.58 10.75 -38.36
CA LEU A 7 58.22 9.98 -37.16
C LEU A 7 56.98 10.61 -36.39
N ARG A 8 56.85 11.95 -36.44
CA ARG A 8 55.72 12.68 -35.87
C ARG A 8 54.37 12.35 -36.53
N LEU A 9 54.36 12.05 -37.85
CA LEU A 9 53.14 11.68 -38.56
C LEU A 9 52.70 10.26 -38.22
N VAL A 10 53.68 9.35 -38.03
CA VAL A 10 53.38 7.96 -37.58
C VAL A 10 52.87 7.92 -36.17
N VAL A 11 53.38 8.75 -35.25
CA VAL A 11 52.92 8.85 -33.86
C VAL A 11 51.52 9.50 -33.81
N LEU A 12 51.26 10.52 -34.67
CA LEU A 12 49.92 11.14 -34.72
C LEU A 12 48.88 10.18 -35.30
N VAL A 13 49.18 9.41 -36.31
CA VAL A 13 48.29 8.41 -36.91
C VAL A 13 48.07 7.23 -35.93
N ALA A 14 49.12 6.79 -35.23
CA ALA A 14 48.96 5.77 -34.16
C ALA A 14 48.12 6.28 -32.98
N ALA A 15 48.30 7.54 -32.57
CA ALA A 15 47.45 8.17 -31.54
C ALA A 15 46.02 8.38 -32.01
N MET A 16 45.78 8.72 -33.28
CA MET A 16 44.44 8.78 -33.88
C MET A 16 43.82 7.39 -34.03
N MET A 17 44.57 6.35 -34.40
CA MET A 17 44.02 4.99 -34.46
C MET A 17 43.71 4.42 -33.05
N CYS A 18 44.47 4.77 -32.01
CA CYS A 18 44.15 4.45 -30.63
C CYS A 18 42.89 5.21 -30.13
N ALA A 19 42.66 6.44 -30.61
CA ALA A 19 41.49 7.24 -30.27
C ALA A 19 40.22 6.78 -31.02
N LEU A 20 40.36 6.13 -32.16
CA LEU A 20 39.22 5.62 -32.97
C LEU A 20 38.71 4.24 -32.53
N GLY A 21 39.33 3.63 -31.50
CA GLY A 21 39.00 2.26 -31.04
C GLY A 21 38.50 2.14 -29.60
N ALA A 22 38.46 3.23 -28.83
CA ALA A 22 37.90 3.18 -27.47
C ALA A 22 36.38 3.34 -27.54
N SER A 23 35.64 2.23 -27.50
CA SER A 23 34.20 2.27 -27.23
C SER A 23 33.93 3.05 -25.95
N ALA A 24 32.92 3.90 -25.96
CA ALA A 24 32.47 4.58 -24.74
C ALA A 24 32.03 3.54 -23.70
N ALA A 25 32.17 3.87 -22.42
CA ALA A 25 31.61 3.03 -21.37
C ALA A 25 30.08 3.03 -21.48
N GLU A 26 29.49 1.86 -21.35
CA GLU A 26 28.04 1.62 -21.37
C GLU A 26 27.60 0.76 -20.19
N ALA A 27 26.34 0.90 -19.77
CA ALA A 27 25.74 0.06 -18.76
C ALA A 27 25.10 -1.16 -19.42
N TYR A 28 25.39 -2.35 -18.92
CA TYR A 28 24.84 -3.60 -19.46
C TYR A 28 24.84 -4.71 -18.42
N ALA A 29 23.99 -5.74 -18.64
CA ALA A 29 24.02 -6.99 -17.89
C ALA A 29 24.74 -8.08 -18.70
N CYS A 30 25.39 -9.02 -18.02
CA CYS A 30 26.05 -10.18 -18.62
C CYS A 30 25.70 -11.44 -17.85
N TYR A 31 25.03 -12.39 -18.51
CA TYR A 31 24.75 -13.70 -17.93
C TYR A 31 25.83 -14.71 -18.30
N THR A 32 26.36 -15.39 -17.28
CA THR A 32 27.37 -16.44 -17.42
C THR A 32 26.84 -17.79 -16.98
N SER A 33 26.57 -18.68 -17.93
CA SER A 33 25.94 -19.98 -17.67
C SER A 33 26.78 -20.95 -16.83
N SER A 34 28.09 -20.85 -16.86
CA SER A 34 28.99 -21.77 -16.12
C SER A 34 28.88 -21.64 -14.60
N ASN A 35 28.42 -20.50 -14.09
CA ASN A 35 28.23 -20.21 -12.66
C ASN A 35 26.84 -19.61 -12.35
N THR A 36 25.91 -19.63 -13.30
CA THR A 36 24.54 -19.14 -13.13
C THR A 36 24.44 -17.70 -12.60
N THR A 37 25.40 -16.86 -13.02
CA THR A 37 25.57 -15.49 -12.51
C THR A 37 25.15 -14.46 -13.54
N LEU A 38 24.34 -13.49 -13.11
CA LEU A 38 24.05 -12.27 -13.83
C LEU A 38 24.87 -11.13 -13.24
N THR A 39 25.76 -10.53 -14.03
CA THR A 39 26.64 -9.44 -13.56
C THR A 39 26.33 -8.14 -14.31
N PHE A 40 26.22 -7.04 -13.56
CA PHE A 40 26.00 -5.70 -14.10
C PHE A 40 27.31 -4.92 -14.16
N TYR A 41 27.60 -4.32 -15.33
CA TYR A 41 28.81 -3.58 -15.61
C TYR A 41 28.50 -2.18 -16.17
N TYR A 42 29.46 -1.25 -15.98
CA TYR A 42 29.52 0.03 -16.68
C TYR A 42 30.94 0.26 -17.20
N ASP A 43 31.26 -0.29 -18.35
CA ASP A 43 32.59 -0.20 -18.96
C ASP A 43 32.49 -0.32 -20.49
N ASN A 44 33.69 -0.41 -21.14
CA ASN A 44 33.82 -0.57 -22.59
C ASN A 44 34.24 -1.99 -23.01
N GLN A 45 34.02 -2.98 -22.12
CA GLN A 45 34.52 -4.36 -22.32
C GLN A 45 33.40 -5.35 -22.72
N ARG A 46 32.20 -4.87 -23.01
CA ARG A 46 31.00 -5.71 -23.29
C ARG A 46 31.29 -6.80 -24.32
N SER A 47 31.97 -6.48 -25.44
CA SER A 47 32.29 -7.42 -26.52
C SER A 47 33.30 -8.50 -26.17
N THR A 48 33.99 -8.36 -25.03
CA THR A 48 35.01 -9.33 -24.54
C THR A 48 34.51 -10.21 -23.42
N ARG A 49 33.28 -9.97 -22.93
CA ARG A 49 32.69 -10.75 -21.83
C ARG A 49 32.36 -12.18 -22.27
N PRO A 50 32.60 -13.18 -21.42
CA PRO A 50 32.40 -14.59 -21.77
C PRO A 50 30.96 -15.06 -21.79
N GLY A 51 29.99 -14.18 -21.50
CA GLY A 51 28.54 -14.50 -21.37
C GLY A 51 27.66 -13.82 -22.41
N ALA A 52 26.36 -14.06 -22.32
CA ALA A 52 25.33 -13.31 -23.06
C ALA A 52 25.18 -11.92 -22.45
N THR A 53 25.23 -10.87 -23.26
CA THR A 53 25.17 -9.48 -22.78
C THR A 53 23.90 -8.79 -23.27
N PHE A 54 23.32 -7.95 -22.42
CA PHE A 54 22.02 -7.32 -22.62
C PHE A 54 22.08 -5.84 -22.28
N ASP A 55 21.35 -5.02 -23.01
CA ASP A 55 21.08 -3.63 -22.62
C ASP A 55 20.19 -3.59 -21.38
N LEU A 56 20.30 -2.54 -20.59
CA LEU A 56 19.32 -2.29 -19.52
C LEU A 56 18.00 -1.86 -20.14
N ASN A 57 16.89 -2.37 -19.57
CA ASN A 57 15.58 -1.88 -19.97
C ASN A 57 15.34 -0.43 -19.53
N THR A 58 14.43 0.23 -20.22
CA THR A 58 13.95 1.56 -19.90
C THR A 58 12.43 1.52 -19.79
N GLY A 59 11.85 2.13 -18.75
CA GLY A 59 10.40 2.03 -18.51
C GLY A 59 10.00 0.64 -18.03
N ASP A 60 8.84 0.15 -18.47
CA ASP A 60 8.18 -1.09 -18.07
C ASP A 60 8.45 -2.29 -19.00
N ASP A 61 9.43 -2.17 -19.88
CA ASP A 61 9.86 -3.27 -20.76
C ASP A 61 10.47 -4.43 -19.94
N VAL A 62 10.20 -5.66 -20.37
CA VAL A 62 10.81 -6.86 -19.81
C VAL A 62 12.32 -6.83 -20.09
N PRO A 63 13.19 -7.06 -19.08
CA PRO A 63 14.63 -7.08 -19.27
C PRO A 63 15.09 -8.13 -20.28
N GLY A 64 16.10 -7.78 -21.10
CA GLY A 64 16.61 -8.66 -22.15
C GLY A 64 17.19 -10.00 -21.67
N TRP A 65 17.47 -10.13 -20.35
CA TRP A 65 17.96 -11.38 -19.73
C TRP A 65 16.82 -12.25 -19.15
N ALA A 66 15.56 -11.94 -19.41
CA ALA A 66 14.42 -12.67 -18.86
C ALA A 66 14.40 -14.16 -19.21
N ASP A 67 14.90 -14.55 -20.37
CA ASP A 67 15.02 -15.96 -20.76
C ASP A 67 15.91 -16.79 -19.81
N TYR A 68 16.70 -16.13 -18.95
CA TYR A 68 17.63 -16.77 -18.01
C TYR A 68 17.15 -16.73 -16.56
N TYR A 69 16.00 -16.15 -16.23
CA TYR A 69 15.51 -15.98 -14.87
C TYR A 69 15.54 -17.29 -14.08
N ASN A 70 15.09 -18.40 -14.66
CA ASN A 70 15.08 -19.71 -14.02
C ASN A 70 16.48 -20.30 -13.77
N ASN A 71 17.52 -19.71 -14.31
CA ASN A 71 18.89 -20.22 -14.20
C ASN A 71 19.76 -19.37 -13.26
N VAL A 72 19.35 -18.13 -12.97
CA VAL A 72 20.16 -17.22 -12.15
C VAL A 72 20.04 -17.59 -10.67
N THR A 73 21.20 -17.85 -10.05
CA THR A 73 21.31 -18.09 -8.61
C THR A 73 22.06 -16.96 -7.89
N THR A 74 22.82 -16.17 -8.64
CA THR A 74 23.64 -15.09 -8.10
C THR A 74 23.57 -13.86 -9.01
N VAL A 75 23.40 -12.70 -8.40
CA VAL A 75 23.52 -11.40 -9.05
C VAL A 75 24.74 -10.67 -8.50
N VAL A 76 25.51 -10.03 -9.37
CA VAL A 76 26.69 -9.24 -9.00
C VAL A 76 26.59 -7.86 -9.62
N PHE A 77 26.71 -6.82 -8.82
CA PHE A 77 26.97 -5.48 -9.30
C PHE A 77 28.50 -5.22 -9.22
N ASP A 78 29.16 -5.21 -10.37
CA ASP A 78 30.56 -4.84 -10.44
C ASP A 78 30.77 -3.40 -9.95
N SER A 79 31.92 -3.09 -9.39
CA SER A 79 32.23 -1.75 -8.87
C SER A 79 32.10 -0.64 -9.93
N SER A 80 32.34 -0.96 -11.22
CA SER A 80 32.14 -0.04 -12.33
C SER A 80 30.72 0.45 -12.46
N PHE A 81 29.73 -0.39 -12.07
CA PHE A 81 28.31 -0.07 -12.18
C PHE A 81 27.87 1.14 -11.32
N ALA A 82 28.69 1.54 -10.34
CA ALA A 82 28.43 2.76 -9.55
C ALA A 82 28.34 4.04 -10.41
N ASN A 83 28.85 4.00 -11.64
CA ASN A 83 28.75 5.10 -12.59
C ASN A 83 27.51 5.02 -13.50
N ALA A 84 26.81 3.91 -13.54
CA ALA A 84 25.54 3.76 -14.25
C ALA A 84 24.43 4.61 -13.61
N ARG A 85 23.47 5.03 -14.42
CA ARG A 85 22.29 5.78 -13.98
C ARG A 85 21.04 5.20 -14.66
N PRO A 86 20.63 3.99 -14.28
CA PRO A 86 19.41 3.40 -14.83
C PRO A 86 18.20 4.27 -14.49
N THR A 87 17.25 4.33 -15.40
CA THR A 87 15.97 5.06 -15.21
C THR A 87 14.84 4.13 -14.78
N SER A 88 15.02 2.82 -14.96
CA SER A 88 14.10 1.78 -14.54
C SER A 88 14.86 0.59 -13.98
N THR A 89 14.27 -0.07 -13.01
CA THR A 89 14.67 -1.40 -12.52
C THR A 89 13.50 -2.38 -12.59
N HIS A 90 12.49 -2.04 -13.42
CA HIS A 90 11.29 -2.85 -13.61
C HIS A 90 11.66 -4.29 -13.98
N GLY A 91 11.19 -5.25 -13.17
CA GLY A 91 11.37 -6.68 -13.39
C GLY A 91 12.82 -7.19 -13.40
N TRP A 92 13.80 -6.41 -12.93
CA TRP A 92 15.23 -6.80 -13.10
C TRP A 92 15.55 -8.20 -12.58
N PHE A 93 14.92 -8.61 -11.49
CA PHE A 93 15.13 -9.92 -10.88
C PHE A 93 13.81 -10.70 -10.79
N GLY A 94 12.73 -10.19 -11.43
CA GLY A 94 11.44 -10.87 -11.45
C GLY A 94 11.57 -12.31 -11.95
N ASP A 95 10.78 -13.22 -11.36
CA ASP A 95 10.79 -14.66 -11.68
C ASP A 95 12.12 -15.39 -11.48
N MET A 96 13.09 -14.79 -10.76
CA MET A 96 14.34 -15.46 -10.40
C MET A 96 14.13 -16.35 -9.16
N TYR A 97 13.34 -17.40 -9.30
CA TYR A 97 12.95 -18.32 -8.21
C TYR A 97 14.14 -18.90 -7.43
N HIS A 98 15.30 -19.03 -8.07
CA HIS A 98 16.51 -19.63 -7.51
C HIS A 98 17.56 -18.60 -7.08
N LEU A 99 17.26 -17.31 -7.17
CA LEU A 99 18.18 -16.25 -6.75
C LEU A 99 18.39 -16.31 -5.24
N GLN A 100 19.62 -16.59 -4.83
CA GLN A 100 20.01 -16.72 -3.41
C GLN A 100 20.79 -15.50 -2.91
N THR A 101 21.59 -14.89 -3.80
CA THR A 101 22.55 -13.87 -3.38
C THR A 101 22.60 -12.72 -4.37
N ILE A 102 22.58 -11.49 -3.86
CA ILE A 102 22.91 -10.28 -4.62
C ILE A 102 24.13 -9.64 -3.94
N THR A 103 25.23 -9.53 -4.66
CA THR A 103 26.45 -8.91 -4.15
C THR A 103 26.75 -7.58 -4.85
N GLY A 104 27.30 -6.62 -4.09
CA GLY A 104 27.63 -5.30 -4.61
C GLY A 104 26.42 -4.44 -4.99
N ILE A 105 25.23 -4.74 -4.46
CA ILE A 105 24.00 -3.97 -4.73
C ILE A 105 24.16 -2.48 -4.35
N SER A 106 25.06 -2.15 -3.45
CA SER A 106 25.44 -0.78 -3.11
C SER A 106 26.06 0.02 -4.28
N HIS A 107 26.48 -0.65 -5.36
CA HIS A 107 26.93 -0.03 -6.60
C HIS A 107 25.77 0.32 -7.55
N LEU A 108 24.53 -0.14 -7.26
CA LEU A 108 23.34 0.28 -8.00
C LEU A 108 22.93 1.68 -7.57
N ASN A 109 23.09 2.66 -8.44
CA ASN A 109 22.65 4.02 -8.19
C ASN A 109 21.21 4.20 -8.70
N THR A 110 20.26 4.26 -7.78
CA THR A 110 18.83 4.38 -8.10
C THR A 110 18.32 5.81 -8.19
N SER A 111 19.19 6.84 -8.12
CA SER A 111 18.78 8.24 -8.06
C SER A 111 17.99 8.75 -9.28
N ALA A 112 18.09 8.06 -10.43
CA ALA A 112 17.35 8.38 -11.64
C ALA A 112 16.18 7.42 -11.91
N VAL A 113 16.00 6.39 -11.06
CA VAL A 113 14.96 5.38 -11.24
C VAL A 113 13.60 5.96 -10.94
N THR A 114 12.66 5.75 -11.86
CA THR A 114 11.25 6.15 -11.73
C THR A 114 10.30 4.96 -11.62
N ASP A 115 10.77 3.76 -11.96
CA ASP A 115 9.98 2.51 -11.94
C ASP A 115 10.78 1.41 -11.26
N MET A 116 10.25 0.88 -10.14
CA MET A 116 10.79 -0.26 -9.39
C MET A 116 9.77 -1.43 -9.34
N ALA A 117 8.72 -1.37 -10.17
CA ALA A 117 7.72 -2.43 -10.18
C ALA A 117 8.34 -3.78 -10.52
N TYR A 118 7.88 -4.84 -9.85
CA TYR A 118 8.31 -6.23 -10.06
C TYR A 118 9.83 -6.48 -9.87
N MET A 119 10.57 -5.54 -9.25
CA MET A 119 12.05 -5.65 -9.21
C MET A 119 12.54 -6.96 -8.58
N PHE A 120 11.89 -7.45 -7.52
CA PHE A 120 12.20 -8.70 -6.83
C PHE A 120 11.02 -9.69 -6.85
N TYR A 121 10.08 -9.52 -7.77
CA TYR A 121 8.90 -10.35 -7.94
C TYR A 121 9.29 -11.84 -8.03
N TYR A 122 8.67 -12.70 -7.20
CA TYR A 122 8.94 -14.14 -7.14
C TYR A 122 10.39 -14.54 -6.84
N CYS A 123 11.14 -13.72 -6.13
CA CYS A 123 12.47 -14.08 -5.63
C CYS A 123 12.37 -15.00 -4.41
N TYR A 124 11.82 -16.22 -4.57
CA TYR A 124 11.49 -17.17 -3.49
C TYR A 124 12.67 -17.53 -2.58
N SER A 125 13.88 -17.63 -3.16
CA SER A 125 15.07 -18.13 -2.45
C SER A 125 15.91 -17.02 -1.82
N LEU A 126 15.51 -15.75 -2.00
CA LEU A 126 16.25 -14.61 -1.46
C LEU A 126 15.92 -14.44 0.03
N THR A 127 16.92 -14.61 0.90
CA THR A 127 16.71 -14.57 2.37
C THR A 127 17.13 -13.26 3.02
N SER A 128 17.87 -12.42 2.31
CA SER A 128 18.32 -11.10 2.79
C SER A 128 18.53 -10.14 1.63
N LEU A 129 18.32 -8.85 1.87
CA LEU A 129 18.44 -7.81 0.87
C LEU A 129 18.91 -6.51 1.53
N ASP A 130 20.04 -5.97 1.08
CA ASP A 130 20.57 -4.68 1.56
C ASP A 130 20.11 -3.54 0.62
N LEU A 131 19.11 -2.77 1.04
CA LEU A 131 18.57 -1.63 0.30
C LEU A 131 19.05 -0.29 0.86
N SER A 132 20.00 -0.27 1.78
CA SER A 132 20.45 0.92 2.52
C SER A 132 20.96 2.07 1.63
N ARG A 133 21.32 1.76 0.37
CA ARG A 133 21.81 2.74 -0.60
C ARG A 133 20.78 3.16 -1.65
N PHE A 134 19.57 2.61 -1.58
CA PHE A 134 18.53 2.98 -2.53
C PHE A 134 18.05 4.41 -2.29
N ASN A 135 18.01 5.19 -3.36
CA ASN A 135 17.35 6.48 -3.40
C ASN A 135 16.05 6.32 -4.20
N THR A 136 14.92 6.40 -3.52
CA THR A 136 13.59 6.20 -4.12
C THR A 136 12.83 7.52 -4.36
N SER A 137 13.49 8.68 -4.21
CA SER A 137 12.83 9.99 -4.25
C SER A 137 12.15 10.34 -5.58
N ASN A 138 12.54 9.66 -6.67
CA ASN A 138 11.95 9.86 -8.00
C ASN A 138 11.01 8.71 -8.43
N VAL A 139 10.87 7.68 -7.59
CA VAL A 139 10.09 6.48 -7.93
C VAL A 139 8.59 6.80 -7.91
N LYS A 140 7.89 6.34 -8.93
CA LYS A 140 6.45 6.55 -9.14
C LYS A 140 5.63 5.28 -8.96
N THR A 141 6.23 4.11 -9.19
CA THR A 141 5.59 2.82 -8.97
C THR A 141 6.53 1.86 -8.27
N MET A 142 5.99 1.16 -7.26
CA MET A 142 6.61 0.06 -6.53
C MET A 142 5.69 -1.18 -6.55
N SER A 143 4.79 -1.23 -7.54
CA SER A 143 3.84 -2.34 -7.69
C SER A 143 4.56 -3.68 -7.71
N ALA A 144 4.12 -4.64 -6.89
CA ALA A 144 4.67 -5.99 -6.77
C ALA A 144 6.21 -6.05 -6.55
N MET A 145 6.82 -4.99 -5.97
CA MET A 145 8.28 -4.90 -5.87
C MET A 145 8.90 -6.08 -5.11
N PHE A 146 8.23 -6.58 -4.08
CA PHE A 146 8.67 -7.71 -3.25
C PHE A 146 7.66 -8.86 -3.24
N ASP A 147 6.67 -8.84 -4.15
CA ASP A 147 5.66 -9.90 -4.19
C ASP A 147 6.32 -11.27 -4.26
N SER A 148 5.81 -12.17 -3.42
CA SER A 148 6.29 -13.55 -3.32
C SER A 148 7.78 -13.69 -2.96
N CYS A 149 8.34 -12.75 -2.22
CA CYS A 149 9.66 -12.91 -1.61
C CYS A 149 9.58 -13.83 -0.38
N LEU A 150 9.28 -15.12 -0.60
CA LEU A 150 9.00 -16.08 0.46
C LEU A 150 10.16 -16.30 1.45
N GLY A 151 11.41 -16.06 1.02
CA GLY A 151 12.59 -16.25 1.85
C GLY A 151 12.89 -15.12 2.82
N LEU A 152 12.27 -13.94 2.66
CA LEU A 152 12.54 -12.76 3.48
C LEU A 152 11.81 -12.84 4.83
N GLU A 153 12.57 -12.83 5.94
CA GLU A 153 12.00 -12.73 7.29
C GLU A 153 11.95 -11.28 7.80
N THR A 154 12.82 -10.42 7.30
CA THR A 154 12.90 -8.98 7.64
C THR A 154 13.30 -8.17 6.42
N LEU A 155 12.87 -6.91 6.38
CA LEU A 155 13.20 -5.97 5.31
C LEU A 155 13.34 -4.56 5.90
N ASP A 156 14.50 -3.92 5.68
CA ASP A 156 14.75 -2.54 6.11
C ASP A 156 14.44 -1.57 4.96
N LEU A 157 13.39 -0.77 5.16
CA LEU A 157 12.91 0.24 4.23
C LEU A 157 13.00 1.66 4.80
N SER A 158 13.75 1.84 5.89
CA SER A 158 13.82 3.11 6.64
C SER A 158 14.31 4.31 5.81
N ASN A 159 15.05 4.05 4.72
CA ASN A 159 15.53 5.06 3.78
C ASN A 159 14.60 5.32 2.58
N PHE A 160 13.46 4.62 2.48
CA PHE A 160 12.55 4.79 1.34
C PHE A 160 11.78 6.12 1.45
N ASN A 161 11.90 6.93 0.40
CA ASN A 161 11.06 8.11 0.20
C ASN A 161 9.99 7.77 -0.84
N THR A 162 8.74 7.65 -0.39
CA THR A 162 7.61 7.26 -1.25
C THR A 162 6.72 8.43 -1.65
N SER A 163 7.15 9.68 -1.42
CA SER A 163 6.32 10.88 -1.64
C SER A 163 5.86 11.09 -3.08
N GLN A 164 6.52 10.45 -4.06
CA GLN A 164 6.15 10.52 -5.48
C GLN A 164 5.46 9.23 -5.97
N VAL A 165 5.33 8.22 -5.10
CA VAL A 165 4.74 6.92 -5.49
C VAL A 165 3.23 7.05 -5.60
N THR A 166 2.69 6.60 -6.72
CA THR A 166 1.25 6.60 -7.01
C THR A 166 0.64 5.20 -7.00
N ASP A 167 1.48 4.15 -7.12
CA ASP A 167 1.05 2.76 -7.19
C ASP A 167 1.94 1.91 -6.27
N MET A 168 1.30 1.32 -5.23
CA MET A 168 1.89 0.39 -4.26
C MET A 168 1.17 -0.97 -4.28
N SER A 169 0.41 -1.26 -5.35
CA SER A 169 -0.35 -2.50 -5.46
C SER A 169 0.56 -3.71 -5.32
N ALA A 170 0.12 -4.72 -4.56
CA ALA A 170 0.82 -5.99 -4.36
C ALA A 170 2.28 -5.88 -3.83
N MET A 171 2.69 -4.72 -3.28
CA MET A 171 4.11 -4.47 -2.97
C MET A 171 4.75 -5.54 -2.09
N PHE A 172 4.01 -6.12 -1.14
CA PHE A 172 4.48 -7.18 -0.24
C PHE A 172 3.60 -8.43 -0.31
N GLU A 173 2.81 -8.59 -1.37
CA GLU A 173 1.93 -9.73 -1.58
C GLU A 173 2.72 -11.05 -1.42
N PHE A 174 2.14 -12.04 -0.71
CA PHE A 174 2.75 -13.35 -0.44
C PHE A 174 4.14 -13.34 0.23
N CYS A 175 4.53 -12.27 0.93
CA CYS A 175 5.73 -12.33 1.79
C CYS A 175 5.43 -13.08 3.10
N THR A 176 5.05 -14.35 3.00
CA THR A 176 4.45 -15.18 4.08
C THR A 176 5.34 -15.35 5.30
N ASN A 177 6.67 -15.31 5.14
CA ASN A 177 7.64 -15.45 6.23
C ASN A 177 8.07 -14.13 6.88
N LEU A 178 7.59 -12.99 6.40
CA LEU A 178 7.95 -11.67 6.92
C LEU A 178 7.35 -11.49 8.33
N ARG A 179 8.23 -11.39 9.36
CA ARG A 179 7.84 -11.34 10.77
C ARG A 179 7.67 -9.92 11.30
N SER A 180 8.34 -8.97 10.68
CA SER A 180 8.26 -7.55 10.98
C SER A 180 8.40 -6.72 9.71
N LEU A 181 7.61 -5.66 9.61
CA LEU A 181 7.65 -4.72 8.51
C LEU A 181 7.45 -3.31 9.08
N ASP A 182 8.45 -2.47 8.96
CA ASP A 182 8.39 -1.06 9.33
C ASP A 182 8.14 -0.21 8.07
N VAL A 183 6.96 0.38 8.01
CA VAL A 183 6.54 1.29 6.94
C VAL A 183 6.43 2.74 7.40
N SER A 184 7.00 3.09 8.57
CA SER A 184 6.92 4.43 9.16
C SER A 184 7.52 5.53 8.28
N SER A 185 8.43 5.18 7.36
CA SER A 185 9.00 6.09 6.36
C SER A 185 8.07 6.40 5.19
N PHE A 186 6.97 5.63 5.02
CA PHE A 186 6.11 5.73 3.83
C PHE A 186 5.20 6.97 3.90
N ASN A 187 5.30 7.80 2.87
CA ASN A 187 4.33 8.85 2.59
C ASN A 187 3.38 8.37 1.48
N THR A 188 2.12 8.16 1.84
CA THR A 188 1.11 7.59 0.92
C THR A 188 0.17 8.64 0.32
N ALA A 189 0.45 9.93 0.53
CA ALA A 189 -0.46 11.02 0.12
C ALA A 189 -0.70 11.12 -1.41
N SER A 190 0.17 10.51 -2.22
CA SER A 190 0.03 10.48 -3.69
C SER A 190 -0.50 9.13 -4.21
N VAL A 191 -0.67 8.13 -3.34
CA VAL A 191 -1.02 6.76 -3.75
C VAL A 191 -2.49 6.67 -4.14
N THR A 192 -2.74 6.08 -5.30
CA THR A 192 -4.10 5.86 -5.86
C THR A 192 -4.51 4.40 -5.88
N ASP A 193 -3.56 3.46 -5.77
CA ASP A 193 -3.79 2.02 -5.77
C ASP A 193 -3.03 1.33 -4.64
N MET A 194 -3.77 0.60 -3.79
CA MET A 194 -3.25 -0.23 -2.68
C MET A 194 -3.81 -1.66 -2.76
N PHE A 195 -4.25 -2.10 -3.95
CA PHE A 195 -4.68 -3.46 -4.18
C PHE A 195 -3.65 -4.45 -3.63
N ALA A 196 -4.08 -5.40 -2.79
CA ALA A 196 -3.26 -6.51 -2.27
C ALA A 196 -1.91 -6.10 -1.61
N MET A 197 -1.73 -4.82 -1.20
CA MET A 197 -0.41 -4.31 -0.76
C MET A 197 0.23 -5.16 0.34
N PHE A 198 -0.55 -5.73 1.24
CA PHE A 198 -0.12 -6.57 2.37
C PHE A 198 -0.80 -7.95 2.35
N TYR A 199 -1.22 -8.43 1.18
CA TYR A 199 -1.93 -9.69 1.07
C TYR A 199 -1.02 -10.87 1.44
N ASP A 200 -1.56 -11.79 2.25
CA ASP A 200 -0.92 -13.05 2.68
C ASP A 200 0.40 -12.86 3.43
N LEU A 201 0.43 -11.88 4.35
CA LEU A 201 1.51 -11.72 5.33
C LEU A 201 1.22 -12.59 6.57
N GLU A 202 1.21 -13.91 6.39
CA GLU A 202 0.77 -14.89 7.38
C GLU A 202 1.52 -14.78 8.73
N SER A 203 2.84 -14.49 8.70
CA SER A 203 3.71 -14.46 9.88
C SER A 203 3.73 -13.11 10.60
N LEU A 204 3.15 -12.04 10.01
CA LEU A 204 3.20 -10.70 10.55
C LEU A 204 2.21 -10.54 11.70
N THR A 205 2.71 -10.23 12.91
CA THR A 205 1.88 -10.13 14.12
C THR A 205 1.41 -8.70 14.43
N SER A 206 2.05 -7.70 13.87
CA SER A 206 1.71 -6.28 14.02
C SER A 206 2.11 -5.50 12.77
N LEU A 207 1.31 -4.50 12.40
CA LEU A 207 1.58 -3.58 11.30
C LEU A 207 1.01 -2.20 11.68
N ASP A 208 1.84 -1.18 11.66
CA ASP A 208 1.43 0.20 11.93
C ASP A 208 1.23 0.95 10.60
N VAL A 209 -0.02 1.18 10.25
CA VAL A 209 -0.46 1.96 9.08
C VAL A 209 -1.27 3.20 9.52
N SER A 210 -1.24 3.56 10.81
CA SER A 210 -2.03 4.65 11.37
C SER A 210 -1.71 6.02 10.76
N HIS A 211 -0.53 6.18 10.17
CA HIS A 211 -0.07 7.41 9.49
C HIS A 211 -0.39 7.44 7.99
N PHE A 212 -0.95 6.37 7.41
CA PHE A 212 -1.27 6.33 5.97
C PHE A 212 -2.36 7.35 5.63
N ASN A 213 -2.10 8.16 4.61
CA ASN A 213 -3.12 8.95 3.94
C ASN A 213 -3.63 8.16 2.74
N THR A 214 -4.93 7.86 2.73
CA THR A 214 -5.57 7.06 1.68
C THR A 214 -6.66 7.84 0.92
N ASP A 215 -6.67 9.16 1.01
CA ASP A 215 -7.72 10.03 0.44
C ASP A 215 -7.86 9.90 -1.08
N LEU A 216 -6.79 9.52 -1.79
CA LEU A 216 -6.77 9.34 -3.25
C LEU A 216 -6.92 7.87 -3.68
N VAL A 217 -6.94 6.91 -2.74
CA VAL A 217 -6.99 5.48 -3.07
C VAL A 217 -8.37 5.11 -3.60
N THR A 218 -8.39 4.37 -4.72
CA THR A 218 -9.61 3.92 -5.38
C THR A 218 -9.85 2.41 -5.25
N ASP A 219 -8.80 1.62 -5.05
CA ASP A 219 -8.88 0.16 -4.82
C ASP A 219 -8.11 -0.22 -3.54
N MET A 220 -8.82 -0.83 -2.58
CA MET A 220 -8.28 -1.42 -1.34
C MET A 220 -8.60 -2.91 -1.26
N SER A 221 -9.02 -3.53 -2.37
CA SER A 221 -9.34 -4.95 -2.34
C SER A 221 -8.10 -5.78 -2.01
N TYR A 222 -8.29 -6.83 -1.22
CA TYR A 222 -7.24 -7.74 -0.72
C TYR A 222 -6.18 -7.08 0.16
N MET A 223 -6.26 -5.79 0.49
CA MET A 223 -5.15 -5.03 1.09
C MET A 223 -4.53 -5.72 2.32
N PHE A 224 -5.32 -6.35 3.18
CA PHE A 224 -4.87 -7.11 4.36
C PHE A 224 -5.38 -8.55 4.34
N CYS A 225 -5.81 -9.06 3.18
CA CYS A 225 -6.34 -10.42 3.07
C CYS A 225 -5.30 -11.44 3.53
N ASP A 226 -5.76 -12.46 4.26
CA ASP A 226 -4.94 -13.56 4.81
C ASP A 226 -3.74 -13.12 5.68
N CYS A 227 -3.81 -11.91 6.29
CA CYS A 227 -2.92 -11.50 7.38
C CYS A 227 -3.31 -12.26 8.67
N GLU A 228 -3.12 -13.58 8.68
CA GLU A 228 -3.69 -14.51 9.67
C GLU A 228 -3.25 -14.23 11.11
N SER A 229 -2.01 -13.75 11.31
CA SER A 229 -1.41 -13.54 12.63
C SER A 229 -1.63 -12.14 13.20
N LEU A 230 -2.16 -11.18 12.44
CA LEU A 230 -2.45 -9.83 12.93
C LEU A 230 -3.54 -9.88 14.01
N THR A 231 -3.21 -9.39 15.21
CA THR A 231 -4.14 -9.36 16.36
C THR A 231 -4.90 -8.05 16.49
N SER A 232 -4.34 -6.98 15.95
CA SER A 232 -4.94 -5.63 15.88
C SER A 232 -4.46 -4.92 14.62
N LEU A 233 -5.26 -4.00 14.11
CA LEU A 233 -4.96 -3.17 12.96
C LEU A 233 -5.66 -1.82 13.13
N ASP A 234 -4.92 -0.72 13.10
CA ASP A 234 -5.45 0.62 13.19
C ASP A 234 -5.58 1.23 11.78
N VAL A 235 -6.83 1.31 11.30
CA VAL A 235 -7.21 1.94 10.04
C VAL A 235 -8.11 3.18 10.28
N SER A 236 -8.08 3.73 11.49
CA SER A 236 -8.94 4.84 11.90
C SER A 236 -8.67 6.15 11.13
N ASN A 237 -7.52 6.26 10.46
CA ASN A 237 -7.15 7.41 9.64
C ASN A 237 -7.38 7.19 8.13
N PHE A 238 -7.94 6.05 7.73
CA PHE A 238 -8.16 5.78 6.30
C PHE A 238 -9.29 6.64 5.73
N GLY A 239 -8.95 7.52 4.77
CA GLY A 239 -9.91 8.20 3.90
C GLY A 239 -10.41 7.24 2.82
N THR A 240 -11.73 6.95 2.79
CA THR A 240 -12.27 5.95 1.87
C THR A 240 -13.31 6.50 0.90
N SER A 241 -13.46 7.82 0.81
CA SER A 241 -14.50 8.47 -0.01
C SER A 241 -14.36 8.20 -1.52
N GLN A 242 -13.15 7.90 -1.99
CA GLN A 242 -12.86 7.58 -3.39
C GLN A 242 -12.84 6.07 -3.66
N VAL A 243 -12.86 5.24 -2.62
CA VAL A 243 -12.72 3.79 -2.77
C VAL A 243 -13.98 3.19 -3.39
N THR A 244 -13.80 2.43 -4.46
CA THR A 244 -14.87 1.73 -5.17
C THR A 244 -14.89 0.22 -4.91
N ASN A 245 -13.75 -0.35 -4.47
CA ASN A 245 -13.57 -1.78 -4.26
C ASN A 245 -12.89 -2.06 -2.91
N MET A 246 -13.57 -2.80 -2.05
CA MET A 246 -13.10 -3.29 -0.73
C MET A 246 -13.24 -4.82 -0.61
N ALA A 247 -13.34 -5.53 -1.74
CA ALA A 247 -13.47 -6.98 -1.71
C ALA A 247 -12.27 -7.61 -0.99
N LEU A 248 -12.55 -8.57 -0.08
CA LEU A 248 -11.54 -9.30 0.69
C LEU A 248 -10.57 -8.43 1.51
N MET A 249 -10.85 -7.12 1.71
CA MET A 249 -9.91 -6.20 2.36
C MET A 249 -9.36 -6.73 3.69
N PHE A 250 -10.19 -7.41 4.49
CA PHE A 250 -9.82 -8.06 5.76
C PHE A 250 -10.11 -9.56 5.76
N GLY A 251 -10.45 -10.14 4.60
CA GLY A 251 -10.72 -11.57 4.47
C GLY A 251 -9.55 -12.39 5.02
N GLY A 252 -9.81 -13.48 5.74
CA GLY A 252 -8.74 -14.32 6.28
C GLY A 252 -7.94 -13.74 7.46
N CYS A 253 -8.24 -12.55 7.95
CA CYS A 253 -7.61 -12.01 9.17
C CYS A 253 -8.07 -12.78 10.42
N ARG A 254 -7.62 -14.02 10.58
CA ARG A 254 -8.14 -14.99 11.55
C ARG A 254 -7.92 -14.60 13.01
N SER A 255 -6.96 -13.73 13.30
CA SER A 255 -6.58 -13.34 14.66
C SER A 255 -7.12 -11.98 15.09
N LEU A 256 -7.64 -11.16 14.18
CA LEU A 256 -8.27 -9.88 14.50
C LEU A 256 -9.49 -10.08 15.38
N THR A 257 -9.58 -9.30 16.47
CA THR A 257 -10.70 -9.37 17.42
C THR A 257 -11.70 -8.25 17.27
N SER A 258 -11.27 -7.10 16.80
CA SER A 258 -12.13 -5.94 16.53
C SER A 258 -11.54 -5.10 15.39
N LEU A 259 -12.41 -4.32 14.72
CA LEU A 259 -12.03 -3.33 13.73
C LEU A 259 -12.78 -2.04 14.00
N ASP A 260 -12.08 -0.91 13.93
CA ASP A 260 -12.67 0.43 13.99
C ASP A 260 -12.72 1.03 12.57
N LEU A 261 -13.91 1.03 11.98
CA LEU A 261 -14.20 1.56 10.65
C LEU A 261 -15.08 2.83 10.74
N THR A 262 -15.03 3.54 11.86
CA THR A 262 -15.90 4.71 12.11
C THR A 262 -15.64 5.87 11.15
N LYS A 263 -14.42 5.97 10.59
CA LYS A 263 -14.05 6.97 9.58
C LYS A 263 -14.36 6.54 8.14
N PHE A 264 -14.73 5.29 7.92
CA PHE A 264 -15.01 4.80 6.57
C PHE A 264 -16.26 5.47 6.00
N ASN A 265 -16.09 6.11 4.85
CA ASN A 265 -17.16 6.57 3.98
C ASN A 265 -17.28 5.57 2.82
N THR A 266 -18.38 4.82 2.80
CA THR A 266 -18.58 3.75 1.81
C THR A 266 -19.57 4.13 0.70
N THR A 267 -19.84 5.42 0.50
CA THR A 267 -20.81 5.90 -0.49
C THR A 267 -20.43 5.57 -1.93
N SER A 268 -19.13 5.48 -2.25
CA SER A 268 -18.62 5.15 -3.60
C SER A 268 -18.41 3.65 -3.80
N VAL A 269 -18.51 2.83 -2.73
CA VAL A 269 -18.14 1.41 -2.78
C VAL A 269 -19.20 0.59 -3.50
N THR A 270 -18.77 -0.16 -4.50
CA THR A 270 -19.62 -1.06 -5.29
C THR A 270 -19.37 -2.54 -5.01
N ASN A 271 -18.20 -2.88 -4.45
CA ASN A 271 -17.81 -4.26 -4.17
C ASN A 271 -17.25 -4.40 -2.75
N MET A 272 -17.93 -5.25 -1.94
CA MET A 272 -17.55 -5.66 -0.58
C MET A 272 -17.57 -7.19 -0.45
N GLY A 273 -17.46 -7.93 -1.56
CA GLY A 273 -17.46 -9.39 -1.53
C GLY A 273 -16.37 -9.93 -0.62
N SER A 274 -16.74 -10.88 0.25
CA SER A 274 -15.81 -11.54 1.19
C SER A 274 -15.00 -10.61 2.11
N MET A 275 -15.41 -9.35 2.28
CA MET A 275 -14.61 -8.30 2.98
C MET A 275 -14.11 -8.73 4.36
N PHE A 276 -14.88 -9.54 5.10
CA PHE A 276 -14.54 -10.07 6.44
C PHE A 276 -14.56 -11.61 6.47
N GLU A 277 -14.64 -12.26 5.33
CA GLU A 277 -14.72 -13.71 5.24
C GLU A 277 -13.64 -14.38 6.07
N THR A 278 -13.99 -15.44 6.83
CA THR A 278 -13.07 -16.19 7.70
C THR A 278 -12.31 -15.40 8.77
N CYS A 279 -12.79 -14.22 9.17
CA CYS A 279 -12.30 -13.52 10.35
C CYS A 279 -12.77 -14.27 11.63
N LEU A 280 -12.11 -15.38 11.96
CA LEU A 280 -12.59 -16.39 12.93
C LEU A 280 -12.68 -15.86 14.37
N ARG A 281 -11.90 -14.83 14.72
CA ARG A 281 -11.86 -14.22 16.06
C ARG A 281 -12.56 -12.87 16.14
N LEU A 282 -13.01 -12.32 15.02
CA LEU A 282 -13.64 -11.01 14.97
C LEU A 282 -14.98 -11.04 15.76
N THR A 283 -15.05 -10.25 16.81
CA THR A 283 -16.24 -10.13 17.68
C THR A 283 -17.00 -8.84 17.40
N THR A 284 -16.32 -7.77 17.04
CA THR A 284 -16.91 -6.44 16.94
C THR A 284 -16.34 -5.65 15.77
N VAL A 285 -17.20 -5.06 14.98
CA VAL A 285 -16.85 -4.05 13.97
C VAL A 285 -17.58 -2.76 14.35
N TYR A 286 -16.81 -1.72 14.59
CA TYR A 286 -17.34 -0.39 14.86
C TYR A 286 -17.48 0.38 13.57
N VAL A 287 -18.65 0.99 13.37
CA VAL A 287 -18.90 1.88 12.22
C VAL A 287 -19.63 3.14 12.69
N SER A 288 -19.69 4.15 11.83
CA SER A 288 -20.48 5.34 12.00
C SER A 288 -21.57 5.45 10.92
N ARG A 289 -22.24 6.59 10.85
CA ARG A 289 -23.24 6.90 9.83
C ARG A 289 -22.68 7.03 8.42
N GLY A 290 -21.35 7.12 8.25
CA GLY A 290 -20.67 7.08 6.96
C GLY A 290 -20.69 5.71 6.27
N TRP A 291 -21.16 4.67 6.96
CA TRP A 291 -21.25 3.32 6.40
C TRP A 291 -22.55 3.12 5.63
N PHE A 292 -22.46 2.97 4.32
CA PHE A 292 -23.57 2.73 3.41
C PHE A 292 -23.35 1.48 2.58
N THR A 293 -24.44 0.74 2.30
CA THR A 293 -24.39 -0.48 1.46
C THR A 293 -25.39 -0.44 0.30
N ARG A 294 -26.08 0.69 0.10
CA ARG A 294 -27.15 0.80 -0.91
C ARG A 294 -26.64 0.49 -2.31
N ASP A 295 -25.50 1.08 -2.68
CA ASP A 295 -24.95 1.02 -4.03
C ASP A 295 -23.94 -0.14 -4.21
N VAL A 296 -23.73 -0.95 -3.16
CA VAL A 296 -22.90 -2.17 -3.22
C VAL A 296 -23.60 -3.22 -4.09
N ALA A 297 -22.98 -3.55 -5.23
CA ALA A 297 -23.47 -4.56 -6.15
C ALA A 297 -23.01 -5.97 -5.78
N PHE A 298 -21.78 -6.11 -5.26
CA PHE A 298 -21.17 -7.39 -4.91
C PHE A 298 -20.86 -7.44 -3.42
N SER A 299 -21.48 -8.39 -2.70
CA SER A 299 -21.32 -8.57 -1.25
C SER A 299 -21.40 -10.02 -0.82
N THR A 300 -21.30 -10.96 -1.76
CA THR A 300 -21.33 -12.39 -1.48
C THR A 300 -20.26 -12.77 -0.48
N ASN A 301 -20.60 -13.61 0.51
CA ASN A 301 -19.70 -14.11 1.56
C ASN A 301 -19.07 -13.03 2.45
N MET A 302 -19.56 -11.79 2.46
CA MET A 302 -18.95 -10.68 3.20
C MET A 302 -18.61 -11.05 4.65
N PHE A 303 -19.42 -11.87 5.30
CA PHE A 303 -19.23 -12.32 6.68
C PHE A 303 -19.12 -13.85 6.81
N ARG A 304 -18.87 -14.60 5.72
CA ARG A 304 -18.79 -16.05 5.80
C ARG A 304 -17.79 -16.47 6.87
N ASP A 305 -18.24 -17.38 7.77
CA ASP A 305 -17.46 -17.92 8.90
C ASP A 305 -17.01 -16.92 9.98
N CYS A 306 -17.58 -15.71 10.04
CA CYS A 306 -17.38 -14.76 11.14
C CYS A 306 -18.19 -15.15 12.38
N LYS A 307 -18.09 -16.42 12.86
CA LYS A 307 -18.98 -17.04 13.83
C LYS A 307 -19.04 -16.37 15.22
N LYS A 308 -18.06 -15.49 15.53
CA LYS A 308 -17.99 -14.77 16.79
C LYS A 308 -18.56 -13.34 16.71
N LEU A 309 -18.83 -12.87 15.48
CA LEU A 309 -19.29 -11.50 15.26
C LEU A 309 -20.64 -11.27 15.90
N THR A 310 -20.73 -10.16 16.63
CA THR A 310 -21.94 -9.76 17.34
C THR A 310 -22.16 -8.26 17.18
N GLY A 311 -23.35 -7.86 16.78
CA GLY A 311 -23.76 -6.47 16.69
C GLY A 311 -23.93 -5.81 18.05
N GLY A 312 -23.93 -4.48 18.10
CA GLY A 312 -23.93 -3.69 19.34
C GLY A 312 -25.17 -3.87 20.22
N LYS A 313 -26.27 -4.39 19.69
CA LYS A 313 -27.49 -4.72 20.45
C LYS A 313 -27.73 -6.23 20.56
N GLY A 314 -26.71 -7.04 20.31
CA GLY A 314 -26.70 -8.47 20.57
C GLY A 314 -27.12 -9.35 19.38
N THR A 315 -27.22 -8.81 18.17
CA THR A 315 -27.43 -9.62 16.97
C THR A 315 -26.22 -10.52 16.72
N THR A 316 -26.39 -11.84 16.87
CA THR A 316 -25.32 -12.82 16.66
C THR A 316 -25.25 -13.26 15.20
N TYR A 317 -24.09 -13.79 14.81
CA TYR A 317 -23.85 -14.36 13.48
C TYR A 317 -24.93 -15.38 13.07
N ASN A 318 -25.43 -15.24 11.84
CA ASN A 318 -26.33 -16.18 11.20
C ASN A 318 -25.79 -16.56 9.81
N PRO A 319 -25.54 -17.85 9.50
CA PRO A 319 -24.99 -18.27 8.21
C PRO A 319 -25.89 -18.01 7.00
N GLU A 320 -27.17 -17.68 7.22
CA GLU A 320 -28.12 -17.30 6.15
C GLU A 320 -27.95 -15.83 5.72
N PHE A 321 -27.28 -15.01 6.53
CA PHE A 321 -27.10 -13.57 6.29
C PHE A 321 -25.61 -13.22 6.29
N THR A 322 -24.88 -13.70 5.28
CA THR A 322 -23.45 -13.48 5.13
C THR A 322 -23.10 -12.38 4.11
N ASP A 323 -24.07 -11.73 3.56
CA ASP A 323 -23.94 -10.63 2.61
C ASP A 323 -24.19 -9.25 3.24
N LYS A 324 -24.36 -8.21 2.43
CA LYS A 324 -24.63 -6.84 2.88
C LYS A 324 -25.94 -6.66 3.69
N THR A 325 -26.81 -7.66 3.72
CA THR A 325 -28.11 -7.55 4.41
C THR A 325 -27.96 -7.20 5.89
N TYR A 326 -26.92 -7.75 6.56
CA TYR A 326 -26.60 -7.44 7.95
C TYR A 326 -25.39 -6.52 8.12
N ALA A 327 -24.82 -5.98 7.02
CA ALA A 327 -23.72 -5.01 7.04
C ALA A 327 -24.22 -3.60 7.42
N ARG A 328 -24.83 -3.49 8.59
CA ARG A 328 -25.39 -2.25 9.13
C ARG A 328 -25.28 -2.21 10.64
N ILE A 329 -25.45 -1.02 11.20
CA ILE A 329 -25.56 -0.81 12.64
C ILE A 329 -26.71 -1.68 13.18
N ASP A 330 -26.43 -2.40 14.27
CA ASP A 330 -27.39 -3.27 14.92
C ASP A 330 -28.49 -2.44 15.60
N GLY A 331 -29.70 -2.50 15.06
CA GLY A 331 -30.93 -1.91 15.61
C GLY A 331 -31.67 -2.83 16.59
N GLY A 332 -31.13 -4.01 16.89
CA GLY A 332 -31.79 -5.04 17.70
C GLY A 332 -32.77 -5.90 16.89
N PRO A 333 -33.71 -6.61 17.54
CA PRO A 333 -34.56 -7.62 16.89
C PRO A 333 -35.38 -7.13 15.70
N THR A 334 -35.72 -5.86 15.66
CA THR A 334 -36.52 -5.25 14.58
C THR A 334 -35.70 -4.77 13.40
N ALA A 335 -34.40 -4.59 13.59
CA ALA A 335 -33.43 -4.14 12.58
C ALA A 335 -32.05 -4.76 12.84
N PRO A 336 -31.90 -6.11 12.74
CA PRO A 336 -30.70 -6.79 13.10
C PRO A 336 -29.55 -6.38 12.16
N GLY A 337 -28.33 -6.25 12.71
CA GLY A 337 -27.11 -5.91 12.00
C GLY A 337 -25.88 -6.38 12.77
N TYR A 338 -24.74 -6.53 12.09
CA TYR A 338 -23.52 -7.04 12.71
C TYR A 338 -22.59 -5.95 13.24
N PHE A 339 -22.93 -4.67 13.03
CA PHE A 339 -22.04 -3.59 13.42
C PHE A 339 -22.50 -2.89 14.71
N THR A 340 -21.49 -2.44 15.44
CA THR A 340 -21.67 -1.62 16.63
C THR A 340 -21.57 -0.15 16.24
N ASP A 341 -22.59 0.62 16.56
CA ASP A 341 -22.56 2.08 16.39
C ASP A 341 -21.50 2.67 17.33
N ARG A 342 -20.51 3.30 16.77
CA ARG A 342 -19.52 4.11 17.47
C ARG A 342 -19.48 5.51 16.86
N SER A 343 -20.61 5.95 16.28
CA SER A 343 -20.78 7.36 15.98
C SER A 343 -20.51 8.08 17.28
N ALA A 344 -19.41 8.83 17.33
CA ALA A 344 -19.11 9.59 18.53
C ALA A 344 -20.33 10.44 18.81
N VAL A 345 -20.89 10.31 20.02
CA VAL A 345 -21.77 11.33 20.55
C VAL A 345 -20.87 12.55 20.77
N LEU A 346 -20.61 13.25 19.69
CA LEU A 346 -19.87 14.49 19.78
C LEU A 346 -20.90 15.55 20.14
N ARG A 347 -21.07 15.74 21.45
CA ARG A 347 -21.97 16.73 22.02
C ARG A 347 -21.82 18.04 21.26
N GLY A 348 -22.88 18.48 20.55
CA GLY A 348 -22.89 19.69 19.77
C GLY A 348 -22.52 19.58 18.29
N ASP A 349 -22.08 18.42 17.80
CA ASP A 349 -21.94 18.12 16.37
C ASP A 349 -23.33 17.76 15.82
N VAL A 350 -24.13 18.75 15.58
CA VAL A 350 -25.54 18.61 15.23
C VAL A 350 -25.72 18.07 13.82
N ASN A 351 -24.83 18.46 12.90
CA ASN A 351 -24.85 18.07 11.49
C ASN A 351 -24.07 16.80 11.19
N ASP A 352 -23.39 16.21 12.23
CA ASP A 352 -22.64 14.96 12.15
C ASP A 352 -21.44 15.02 11.16
N ASP A 353 -20.82 16.23 11.02
CA ASP A 353 -19.64 16.44 10.15
C ASP A 353 -18.32 16.18 10.88
N GLY A 354 -18.35 15.79 12.16
CA GLY A 354 -17.19 15.51 12.99
C GLY A 354 -16.56 16.74 13.65
N HIS A 355 -17.15 17.90 13.49
CA HIS A 355 -16.67 19.16 14.07
C HIS A 355 -17.80 19.87 14.80
N VAL A 356 -17.51 20.49 15.95
CA VAL A 356 -18.47 21.35 16.66
C VAL A 356 -18.14 22.79 16.36
N ASN A 357 -18.96 23.44 15.55
CA ASN A 357 -18.69 24.80 15.04
C ASN A 357 -20.02 25.57 14.75
N ILE A 358 -19.91 26.71 14.08
CA ILE A 358 -21.08 27.56 13.80
C ILE A 358 -22.09 26.92 12.84
N SER A 359 -21.68 25.93 12.02
CA SER A 359 -22.61 25.24 11.12
C SER A 359 -23.62 24.41 11.89
N ASP A 360 -23.22 23.80 13.04
CA ASP A 360 -24.09 23.05 13.92
C ASP A 360 -25.14 23.93 14.56
N VAL A 361 -24.75 25.11 15.01
CA VAL A 361 -25.70 26.13 15.53
C VAL A 361 -26.76 26.46 14.49
N THR A 362 -26.32 26.61 13.21
CA THR A 362 -27.27 26.94 12.13
C THR A 362 -28.22 25.81 11.85
N VAL A 363 -27.75 24.57 11.80
CA VAL A 363 -28.57 23.37 11.57
C VAL A 363 -29.55 23.17 12.75
N LEU A 364 -29.11 23.35 14.00
CA LEU A 364 -29.99 23.23 15.16
C LEU A 364 -31.11 24.29 15.18
N ILE A 365 -30.78 25.52 14.84
CA ILE A 365 -31.75 26.60 14.71
C ILE A 365 -32.79 26.29 13.60
N ASP A 366 -32.30 25.84 12.43
CA ASP A 366 -33.21 25.49 11.32
C ASP A 366 -34.17 24.35 11.70
N TYR A 367 -33.65 23.32 12.36
CA TYR A 367 -34.50 22.25 12.92
C TYR A 367 -35.57 22.76 13.86
N LEU A 368 -35.21 23.60 14.81
CA LEU A 368 -36.16 24.15 15.77
C LEU A 368 -37.23 25.06 15.16
N LEU A 369 -36.88 25.76 14.06
CA LEU A 369 -37.82 26.66 13.36
C LEU A 369 -38.73 25.93 12.37
N THR A 370 -38.21 24.89 11.71
CA THR A 370 -38.91 24.26 10.58
C THR A 370 -39.45 22.87 10.90
N GLY A 371 -38.92 22.21 11.91
CA GLY A 371 -39.18 20.81 12.21
C GLY A 371 -38.61 19.82 11.18
N HIS A 372 -37.75 20.29 10.25
CA HIS A 372 -37.07 19.41 9.32
C HIS A 372 -35.92 18.63 10.01
N ASP A 373 -36.08 17.32 10.07
CA ASP A 373 -35.11 16.40 10.71
C ASP A 373 -34.02 15.88 9.77
N SER A 374 -34.06 16.25 8.49
CA SER A 374 -33.01 15.86 7.53
C SER A 374 -31.70 16.60 7.81
N GLY A 375 -30.68 15.83 8.24
CA GLY A 375 -29.35 16.35 8.50
C GLY A 375 -29.05 16.75 9.94
N ILE A 376 -29.96 16.46 10.90
CA ILE A 376 -29.68 16.62 12.33
C ILE A 376 -29.40 15.28 13.01
N ASN A 377 -28.36 15.26 13.88
CA ASN A 377 -28.13 14.19 14.83
C ASN A 377 -28.85 14.51 16.16
N PRO A 378 -30.00 13.87 16.48
CA PRO A 378 -30.75 14.22 17.69
C PRO A 378 -29.99 13.97 18.99
N THR A 379 -29.09 12.99 19.01
CA THR A 379 -28.27 12.69 20.20
C THR A 379 -27.23 13.79 20.44
N ASN A 380 -26.57 14.27 19.37
CA ASN A 380 -25.59 15.35 19.43
C ASN A 380 -26.25 16.72 19.68
N ALA A 381 -27.50 16.87 19.20
CA ALA A 381 -28.29 18.11 19.31
C ALA A 381 -28.86 18.36 20.72
N ASN A 382 -29.01 17.33 21.56
CA ASN A 382 -29.31 17.50 22.98
C ASN A 382 -28.02 17.93 23.71
N VAL A 383 -27.71 19.21 23.51
CA VAL A 383 -26.39 19.76 23.88
C VAL A 383 -26.26 19.98 25.39
N ASN A 384 -27.37 20.27 26.09
CA ASN A 384 -27.37 20.46 27.53
C ASN A 384 -27.67 19.16 28.33
N LEU A 385 -27.95 18.04 27.61
CA LEU A 385 -28.18 16.71 28.15
C LEU A 385 -29.46 16.59 29.02
N ASP A 386 -30.47 17.43 28.78
CA ASP A 386 -31.75 17.41 29.51
C ASP A 386 -32.82 16.50 28.91
N ASN A 387 -32.48 15.75 27.83
CA ASN A 387 -33.33 14.87 27.02
C ASN A 387 -34.38 15.60 26.14
N GLU A 388 -34.33 16.90 26.03
CA GLU A 388 -35.12 17.68 25.11
C GLU A 388 -34.23 18.43 24.12
N ILE A 389 -34.67 18.63 22.88
CA ILE A 389 -33.97 19.47 21.90
C ILE A 389 -34.77 20.77 21.77
N ASN A 390 -34.23 21.84 22.31
CA ASN A 390 -34.92 23.13 22.38
C ASN A 390 -33.93 24.31 22.36
N ILE A 391 -34.37 25.53 22.59
CA ILE A 391 -33.53 26.74 22.51
C ILE A 391 -32.42 26.76 23.56
N SER A 392 -32.48 25.99 24.62
CA SER A 392 -31.43 25.91 25.64
C SER A 392 -30.20 25.18 25.06
N ASP A 393 -30.39 24.23 24.15
CA ASP A 393 -29.30 23.54 23.44
C ASP A 393 -28.56 24.48 22.50
N VAL A 394 -29.30 25.34 21.77
CA VAL A 394 -28.68 26.37 20.93
C VAL A 394 -27.82 27.31 21.80
N THR A 395 -28.28 27.68 22.97
CA THR A 395 -27.56 28.58 23.88
C THR A 395 -26.27 27.91 24.39
N ALA A 396 -26.34 26.64 24.79
CA ALA A 396 -25.22 25.86 25.24
C ALA A 396 -24.18 25.65 24.10
N LEU A 397 -24.65 25.38 22.88
CA LEU A 397 -23.82 25.19 21.73
C LEU A 397 -23.08 26.48 21.32
N ILE A 398 -23.79 27.60 21.31
CA ILE A 398 -23.16 28.92 21.06
C ILE A 398 -22.09 29.21 22.09
N HIS A 399 -22.37 28.94 23.37
CA HIS A 399 -21.39 29.13 24.43
C HIS A 399 -20.13 28.30 24.20
N PHE A 400 -20.28 27.01 23.85
CA PHE A 400 -19.15 26.15 23.51
C PHE A 400 -18.35 26.65 22.31
N VAL A 401 -19.01 27.00 21.20
CA VAL A 401 -18.35 27.49 19.97
C VAL A 401 -17.55 28.76 20.23
N MET A 402 -17.99 29.61 21.18
CA MET A 402 -17.28 30.85 21.52
C MET A 402 -16.18 30.66 22.56
N SER A 403 -16.32 29.72 23.49
CA SER A 403 -15.42 29.54 24.64
C SER A 403 -14.54 28.29 24.55
N ASN A 404 -14.89 27.35 23.69
CA ASN A 404 -14.35 25.99 23.62
C ASN A 404 -14.49 25.23 24.97
N ASN A 405 -15.54 25.54 25.73
CA ASN A 405 -15.85 24.94 27.02
C ASN A 405 -17.36 24.68 27.14
N TRP A 406 -17.75 23.54 27.74
CA TRP A 406 -19.14 23.13 27.96
C TRP A 406 -19.72 23.62 29.30
N ASP A 407 -18.90 24.25 30.16
CA ASP A 407 -19.33 24.74 31.51
C ASP A 407 -19.91 26.13 31.45
#